data_628b500b32b67c2a8b6905f9c47d8acb
#
_entry.id   628b500b32b67c2a8b6905f9c47d8acb
#
_cell.length_a   1.000
_cell.length_b   1.000
_cell.length_c   1.000
_cell.angle_alpha   90.00
_cell.angle_beta   90.00
_cell.angle_gamma   90.00
#
_symmetry.space_group_name_H-M   'P 1'
#
loop_
_entity.id
_entity.type
_entity.pdbx_description
1 polymer ?
#
loop_
_entity_poly.entity_id
_entity_poly.type
_entity_poly.pdbx_seq_one_letter_code
_entity_poly.pdbx_strand_id
1 'polypeptide(L)'
;MLVLAPLLSATLLGLRTARDEQKLLRHRFQALLGERLADVDARIGRVLAERQQRLGKLVDRVWEAGAVGGRYLLDDGPLPAAAIRDLVRGDPLVLQIFVQDARGKLRHPPPEAADRNRAEQAFIERIQPIRERGETFFHPADGRVAAGVAEEGWYTYYLNEGISFIFWRRYPGGELVGAEVDRLALLAGIVGELPQTDPADAAQAETSVRLLDTKGKPIYIWGRYQPPESERPAATRAL
;
A
#
# COMPACT_ATOMS: atom_id res chain seq x y z
N MET A 1 10.41 -67.17 -22.97
CA MET A 1 11.00 -65.98 -22.28
C MET A 1 11.22 -64.71 -23.16
N LEU A 2 10.90 -64.71 -24.43
CA LEU A 2 11.24 -63.61 -25.38
C LEU A 2 10.21 -62.51 -25.47
N VAL A 3 9.01 -62.57 -24.85
CA VAL A 3 7.92 -61.61 -24.99
C VAL A 3 7.83 -60.62 -23.81
N LEU A 4 8.44 -60.96 -22.67
CA LEU A 4 8.40 -60.10 -21.47
C LEU A 4 9.28 -58.84 -21.55
N ALA A 5 10.39 -58.89 -22.26
CA ALA A 5 11.33 -57.78 -22.37
C ALA A 5 10.76 -56.57 -23.17
N PRO A 6 10.08 -56.72 -24.31
CA PRO A 6 9.49 -55.62 -25.04
C PRO A 6 8.27 -55.02 -24.30
N LEU A 7 7.50 -55.80 -23.56
CA LEU A 7 6.39 -55.31 -22.74
C LEU A 7 6.89 -54.43 -21.58
N LEU A 8 7.94 -54.82 -20.88
CA LEU A 8 8.58 -54.05 -19.83
C LEU A 8 9.21 -52.75 -20.36
N SER A 9 9.82 -52.78 -21.53
CA SER A 9 10.37 -51.55 -22.15
C SER A 9 9.28 -50.59 -22.61
N ALA A 10 8.17 -51.08 -23.16
CA ALA A 10 7.03 -50.23 -23.56
C ALA A 10 6.33 -49.58 -22.35
N THR A 11 6.17 -50.30 -21.24
CA THR A 11 5.59 -49.75 -20.01
C THR A 11 6.51 -48.70 -19.34
N LEU A 12 7.83 -48.94 -19.35
CA LEU A 12 8.81 -47.99 -18.85
C LEU A 12 8.88 -46.70 -19.70
N LEU A 13 8.79 -46.83 -21.03
CA LEU A 13 8.70 -45.68 -21.93
C LEU A 13 7.39 -44.92 -21.73
N GLY A 14 6.25 -45.59 -21.63
CA GLY A 14 4.97 -44.95 -21.36
C GLY A 14 4.94 -44.20 -20.04
N LEU A 15 5.55 -44.74 -18.98
CA LEU A 15 5.67 -44.08 -17.68
C LEU A 15 6.60 -42.85 -17.72
N ARG A 16 7.67 -42.90 -18.52
CA ARG A 16 8.56 -41.73 -18.72
C ARG A 16 7.85 -40.63 -19.48
N THR A 17 7.18 -40.94 -20.57
CA THR A 17 6.44 -39.98 -21.38
C THR A 17 5.34 -39.28 -20.57
N ALA A 18 4.57 -40.06 -19.79
CA ALA A 18 3.53 -39.50 -18.91
C ALA A 18 4.11 -38.58 -17.83
N ARG A 19 5.27 -38.89 -17.26
CA ARG A 19 5.95 -38.01 -16.28
C ARG A 19 6.48 -36.73 -16.92
N ASP A 20 6.98 -36.81 -18.13
CA ASP A 20 7.51 -35.65 -18.85
C ASP A 20 6.38 -34.75 -19.32
N GLU A 21 5.24 -35.30 -19.76
CA GLU A 21 4.03 -34.55 -20.03
C GLU A 21 3.48 -33.83 -18.78
N GLN A 22 3.44 -34.49 -17.64
CA GLN A 22 3.02 -33.87 -16.37
C GLN A 22 3.96 -32.73 -15.96
N LYS A 23 5.27 -32.85 -16.16
CA LYS A 23 6.22 -31.77 -15.89
C LYS A 23 6.00 -30.59 -16.83
N LEU A 24 5.81 -30.84 -18.11
CA LEU A 24 5.53 -29.84 -19.12
C LEU A 24 4.22 -29.06 -18.80
N LEU A 25 3.16 -29.79 -18.45
CA LEU A 25 1.88 -29.18 -18.04
C LEU A 25 2.04 -28.32 -16.79
N ARG A 26 2.78 -28.82 -15.80
CA ARG A 26 3.06 -28.08 -14.57
C ARG A 26 3.86 -26.79 -14.86
N HIS A 27 4.89 -26.87 -15.71
CA HIS A 27 5.65 -25.67 -16.10
C HIS A 27 4.81 -24.65 -16.87
N ARG A 28 3.99 -25.11 -17.81
CA ARG A 28 3.06 -24.21 -18.53
C ARG A 28 2.06 -23.56 -17.59
N PHE A 29 1.51 -24.34 -16.66
CA PHE A 29 0.56 -23.80 -15.68
C PHE A 29 1.22 -22.78 -14.76
N GLN A 30 2.44 -23.04 -14.28
CA GLN A 30 3.20 -22.09 -13.47
C GLN A 30 3.53 -20.81 -14.24
N ALA A 31 3.88 -20.92 -15.52
CA ALA A 31 4.14 -19.77 -16.38
C ALA A 31 2.88 -18.90 -16.53
N LEU A 32 1.73 -19.51 -16.81
CA LEU A 32 0.44 -18.80 -16.91
C LEU A 32 0.03 -18.12 -15.60
N LEU A 33 0.24 -18.77 -14.47
CA LEU A 33 0.01 -18.16 -13.15
C LEU A 33 0.96 -16.99 -12.91
N GLY A 34 2.23 -17.13 -13.30
CA GLY A 34 3.22 -16.04 -13.22
C GLY A 34 2.82 -14.82 -14.04
N GLU A 35 2.33 -15.00 -15.27
CA GLU A 35 1.83 -13.92 -16.12
C GLU A 35 0.59 -13.24 -15.52
N ARG A 36 -0.35 -14.03 -15.00
CA ARG A 36 -1.55 -13.47 -14.32
C ARG A 36 -1.18 -12.68 -13.08
N LEU A 37 -0.25 -13.17 -12.27
CA LEU A 37 0.23 -12.42 -11.10
C LEU A 37 0.95 -11.14 -11.51
N ALA A 38 1.71 -11.15 -12.61
CA ALA A 38 2.36 -9.95 -13.13
C ALA A 38 1.35 -8.90 -13.59
N ASP A 39 0.23 -9.31 -14.21
CA ASP A 39 -0.83 -8.40 -14.60
C ASP A 39 -1.54 -7.79 -13.38
N VAL A 40 -1.84 -8.60 -12.37
CA VAL A 40 -2.41 -8.13 -11.10
C VAL A 40 -1.49 -7.13 -10.41
N ASP A 41 -0.20 -7.46 -10.31
CA ASP A 41 0.83 -6.58 -9.74
C ASP A 41 0.89 -5.22 -10.48
N ALA A 42 0.90 -5.25 -11.81
CA ALA A 42 0.89 -4.04 -12.62
C ALA A 42 -0.37 -3.19 -12.43
N ARG A 43 -1.55 -3.82 -12.21
CA ARG A 43 -2.80 -3.10 -11.93
C ARG A 43 -2.75 -2.45 -10.55
N ILE A 44 -2.34 -3.20 -9.52
CA ILE A 44 -2.17 -2.68 -8.16
C ILE A 44 -1.16 -1.52 -8.16
N GLY A 45 -0.03 -1.68 -8.86
CA GLY A 45 0.98 -0.63 -8.98
C GLY A 45 0.42 0.65 -9.60
N ARG A 46 -0.44 0.56 -10.64
CA ARG A 46 -1.13 1.73 -11.21
C ARG A 46 -2.05 2.40 -10.20
N VAL A 47 -2.87 1.63 -9.47
CA VAL A 47 -3.76 2.18 -8.43
C VAL A 47 -2.95 2.92 -7.37
N LEU A 48 -1.88 2.33 -6.88
CA LEU A 48 -1.02 2.96 -5.88
C LEU A 48 -0.37 4.25 -6.41
N ALA A 49 0.12 4.24 -7.66
CA ALA A 49 0.68 5.43 -8.29
C ALA A 49 -0.36 6.55 -8.49
N GLU A 50 -1.58 6.21 -8.91
CA GLU A 50 -2.69 7.17 -9.04
C GLU A 50 -3.07 7.76 -7.67
N ARG A 51 -3.11 6.93 -6.61
CA ARG A 51 -3.38 7.40 -5.25
C ARG A 51 -2.27 8.32 -4.74
N GLN A 52 -1.02 7.96 -4.97
CA GLN A 52 0.12 8.80 -4.62
C GLN A 52 0.07 10.15 -5.35
N GLN A 53 -0.19 10.16 -6.65
CA GLN A 53 -0.33 11.39 -7.42
C GLN A 53 -1.50 12.26 -6.91
N ARG A 54 -2.63 11.64 -6.56
CA ARG A 54 -3.79 12.35 -5.98
C ARG A 54 -3.44 12.98 -4.64
N LEU A 55 -2.78 12.22 -3.76
CA LEU A 55 -2.32 12.71 -2.45
C LEU A 55 -1.28 13.83 -2.63
N GLY A 56 -0.34 13.68 -3.58
CA GLY A 56 0.61 14.73 -3.93
C GLY A 56 -0.08 16.05 -4.29
N LYS A 57 -1.06 16.01 -5.19
CA LYS A 57 -1.86 17.21 -5.55
C LYS A 57 -2.65 17.77 -4.36
N LEU A 58 -3.08 16.91 -3.44
CA LEU A 58 -3.80 17.37 -2.25
C LEU A 58 -2.89 18.14 -1.30
N VAL A 59 -1.71 17.58 -0.99
CA VAL A 59 -0.75 18.24 -0.08
C VAL A 59 -0.17 19.52 -0.70
N ASP A 60 0.01 19.56 -2.03
CA ASP A 60 0.41 20.79 -2.74
C ASP A 60 -0.62 21.89 -2.56
N ARG A 61 -1.91 21.59 -2.71
CA ARG A 61 -2.98 22.59 -2.47
C ARG A 61 -2.99 23.11 -1.04
N VAL A 62 -2.70 22.24 -0.06
CA VAL A 62 -2.60 22.66 1.34
C VAL A 62 -1.41 23.59 1.53
N TRP A 63 -0.26 23.26 0.95
CA TRP A 63 0.94 24.08 1.03
C TRP A 63 0.74 25.44 0.35
N GLU A 64 0.18 25.46 -0.86
CA GLU A 64 -0.13 26.66 -1.62
C GLU A 64 -1.11 27.57 -0.86
N ALA A 65 -2.16 26.99 -0.25
CA ALA A 65 -3.13 27.74 0.55
C ALA A 65 -2.48 28.39 1.78
N GLY A 66 -1.46 27.75 2.36
CA GLY A 66 -0.67 28.32 3.46
C GLY A 66 0.35 29.37 3.01
N ALA A 67 0.75 29.33 1.74
CA ALA A 67 1.74 30.22 1.15
C ALA A 67 1.14 31.56 0.62
N VAL A 68 -0.18 31.73 0.71
CA VAL A 68 -0.85 32.96 0.23
C VAL A 68 -0.33 34.20 0.96
N GLY A 69 0.46 34.98 0.25
CA GLY A 69 1.06 36.22 0.75
C GLY A 69 2.57 36.34 0.61
N GLY A 70 3.24 35.37 -0.06
CA GLY A 70 4.69 35.39 -0.30
C GLY A 70 5.55 35.18 0.95
N ARG A 71 4.92 34.91 2.08
CA ARG A 71 5.56 34.45 3.32
C ARG A 71 5.14 33.01 3.54
N TYR A 72 6.07 32.13 3.33
CA TYR A 72 5.93 30.72 3.70
C TYR A 72 5.44 30.60 5.15
N LEU A 73 4.85 29.47 5.52
CA LEU A 73 4.39 29.09 6.86
C LEU A 73 5.36 29.40 8.03
N LEU A 74 6.37 30.22 7.78
CA LEU A 74 7.43 30.65 8.70
C LEU A 74 6.97 31.69 9.72
N ASP A 75 5.93 32.47 9.41
CA ASP A 75 5.34 33.43 10.36
C ASP A 75 4.24 32.74 11.17
N ASP A 76 4.17 33.04 12.46
CA ASP A 76 3.26 32.47 13.47
C ASP A 76 1.74 32.68 13.18
N GLY A 77 1.39 32.99 11.92
CA GLY A 77 0.01 33.12 11.48
C GLY A 77 -0.78 31.80 11.50
N PRO A 78 -2.08 31.85 11.79
CA PRO A 78 -2.92 30.65 11.78
C PRO A 78 -3.08 30.11 10.36
N LEU A 79 -2.86 28.80 10.19
CA LEU A 79 -3.24 28.09 8.97
C LEU A 79 -4.77 28.13 8.80
N PRO A 80 -5.28 28.14 7.57
CA PRO A 80 -6.71 28.08 7.31
C PRO A 80 -7.28 26.68 7.65
N ALA A 81 -7.39 26.38 8.94
CA ALA A 81 -7.84 25.08 9.44
C ALA A 81 -9.19 24.62 8.84
N ALA A 82 -10.11 25.58 8.61
CA ALA A 82 -11.39 25.29 7.97
C ALA A 82 -11.21 24.80 6.54
N ALA A 83 -10.35 25.42 5.74
CA ALA A 83 -10.08 25.00 4.36
C ALA A 83 -9.42 23.60 4.32
N ILE A 84 -8.49 23.30 5.25
CA ILE A 84 -7.88 21.97 5.36
C ILE A 84 -8.94 20.92 5.72
N ARG A 85 -9.83 21.22 6.67
CA ARG A 85 -10.94 20.34 7.03
C ARG A 85 -11.89 20.07 5.87
N ASP A 86 -12.11 21.07 5.01
CA ASP A 86 -12.94 20.90 3.80
C ASP A 86 -12.25 19.96 2.78
N LEU A 87 -10.95 20.08 2.62
CA LEU A 87 -10.18 19.17 1.78
C LEU A 87 -10.23 17.71 2.30
N VAL A 88 -10.11 17.50 3.60
CA VAL A 88 -10.24 16.17 4.23
C VAL A 88 -11.65 15.62 3.98
N ARG A 89 -12.69 16.41 4.19
CA ARG A 89 -14.08 15.97 3.95
C ARG A 89 -14.37 15.63 2.50
N GLY A 90 -13.70 16.30 1.58
CA GLY A 90 -13.86 16.10 0.14
C GLY A 90 -13.14 14.88 -0.43
N ASP A 91 -12.29 14.22 0.34
CA ASP A 91 -11.53 13.05 -0.12
C ASP A 91 -11.67 11.84 0.81
N PRO A 92 -12.44 10.82 0.42
CA PRO A 92 -12.68 9.63 1.25
C PRO A 92 -11.41 8.79 1.50
N LEU A 93 -10.33 9.03 0.78
CA LEU A 93 -9.05 8.37 1.01
C LEU A 93 -8.31 8.96 2.20
N VAL A 94 -8.65 10.17 2.65
CA VAL A 94 -7.87 10.94 3.63
C VAL A 94 -8.62 11.01 4.96
N LEU A 95 -7.99 10.50 6.01
CA LEU A 95 -8.50 10.60 7.38
C LEU A 95 -8.12 11.94 8.02
N GLN A 96 -6.88 12.40 7.79
CA GLN A 96 -6.36 13.61 8.38
C GLN A 96 -5.22 14.19 7.54
N ILE A 97 -5.13 15.50 7.47
CA ILE A 97 -3.97 16.23 6.94
C ILE A 97 -3.21 16.83 8.12
N PHE A 98 -1.90 16.84 8.04
CA PHE A 98 -1.07 17.53 9.01
C PHE A 98 -0.01 18.38 8.31
N VAL A 99 0.40 19.45 9.00
CA VAL A 99 1.42 20.38 8.54
C VAL A 99 2.44 20.59 9.65
N GLN A 100 3.71 20.48 9.33
CA GLN A 100 4.83 20.80 10.21
C GLN A 100 5.63 21.96 9.60
N ASP A 101 6.11 22.85 10.44
CA ASP A 101 7.06 23.87 10.03
C ASP A 101 8.47 23.28 9.86
N ALA A 102 9.41 24.08 9.37
CA ALA A 102 10.80 23.68 9.17
C ALA A 102 11.53 23.24 10.45
N ARG A 103 10.97 23.57 11.62
CA ARG A 103 11.49 23.18 12.94
C ARG A 103 10.85 21.89 13.45
N GLY A 104 9.95 21.28 12.66
CA GLY A 104 9.22 20.07 13.06
C GLY A 104 8.04 20.32 14.00
N LYS A 105 7.70 21.61 14.28
CA LYS A 105 6.54 21.94 15.10
C LYS A 105 5.27 21.74 14.28
N LEU A 106 4.31 21.01 14.86
CA LEU A 106 3.01 20.79 14.22
C LEU A 106 2.22 22.09 14.19
N ARG A 107 1.78 22.49 13.00
CA ARG A 107 0.97 23.71 12.73
C ARG A 107 -0.49 23.35 12.47
N HIS A 108 -0.73 22.18 11.88
CA HIS A 108 -2.05 21.58 11.74
C HIS A 108 -1.96 20.08 12.03
N PRO A 109 -2.88 19.48 12.77
CA PRO A 109 -4.01 20.10 13.52
C PRO A 109 -3.57 21.25 14.42
N PRO A 110 -4.49 22.17 14.76
CA PRO A 110 -4.18 23.31 15.62
C PRO A 110 -3.44 22.87 16.90
N PRO A 111 -2.42 23.64 17.36
CA PRO A 111 -1.66 23.28 18.56
C PRO A 111 -2.53 23.33 19.83
N GLU A 112 -3.52 24.22 19.89
CA GLU A 112 -4.46 24.34 20.99
C GLU A 112 -5.54 23.27 20.93
N ALA A 113 -5.74 22.52 22.02
CA ALA A 113 -6.71 21.43 22.06
C ALA A 113 -8.16 21.92 21.87
N ALA A 114 -8.47 23.13 22.31
CA ALA A 114 -9.80 23.71 22.18
C ALA A 114 -10.22 23.99 20.72
N ASP A 115 -9.25 24.17 19.83
CA ASP A 115 -9.50 24.45 18.41
C ASP A 115 -9.56 23.18 17.53
N ARG A 116 -9.32 22.01 18.13
CA ARG A 116 -9.33 20.71 17.43
C ARG A 116 -10.72 20.11 17.39
N ASN A 117 -11.04 19.51 16.26
CA ASN A 117 -12.17 18.61 16.19
C ASN A 117 -11.79 17.21 16.71
N ARG A 118 -12.78 16.32 16.82
CA ARG A 118 -12.58 14.96 17.36
C ARG A 118 -11.58 14.11 16.53
N ALA A 119 -11.61 14.25 15.21
CA ALA A 119 -10.71 13.50 14.32
C ALA A 119 -9.27 14.00 14.45
N GLU A 120 -9.07 15.29 14.55
CA GLU A 120 -7.77 15.93 14.78
C GLU A 120 -7.18 15.53 16.12
N GLN A 121 -8.01 15.51 17.17
CA GLN A 121 -7.58 15.07 18.48
C GLN A 121 -7.17 13.60 18.49
N ALA A 122 -7.96 12.72 17.88
CA ALA A 122 -7.64 11.31 17.74
C ALA A 122 -6.35 11.07 16.92
N PHE A 123 -6.11 11.88 15.89
CA PHE A 123 -4.86 11.83 15.13
C PHE A 123 -3.66 12.19 16.01
N ILE A 124 -3.73 13.28 16.78
CA ILE A 124 -2.65 13.70 17.71
C ILE A 124 -2.33 12.57 18.70
N GLU A 125 -3.34 11.95 19.28
CA GLU A 125 -3.17 10.83 20.22
C GLU A 125 -2.49 9.64 19.55
N ARG A 126 -2.85 9.32 18.32
CA ARG A 126 -2.21 8.23 17.56
C ARG A 126 -0.75 8.49 17.23
N ILE A 127 -0.37 9.72 16.90
CA ILE A 127 1.01 10.06 16.52
C ILE A 127 1.89 10.40 17.75
N GLN A 128 1.31 10.61 18.91
CA GLN A 128 2.04 10.99 20.12
C GLN A 128 3.19 10.03 20.47
N PRO A 129 3.01 8.69 20.48
CA PRO A 129 4.10 7.75 20.79
C PRO A 129 5.28 7.82 19.83
N ILE A 130 5.04 8.21 18.57
CA ILE A 130 6.06 8.37 17.55
C ILE A 130 6.86 9.65 17.83
N ARG A 131 6.15 10.74 18.12
CA ARG A 131 6.77 12.03 18.47
C ARG A 131 7.60 11.96 19.73
N GLU A 132 7.15 11.24 20.77
CA GLU A 132 7.84 11.06 22.03
C GLU A 132 9.13 10.25 21.91
N ARG A 133 9.19 9.33 20.94
CA ARG A 133 10.42 8.55 20.67
C ARG A 133 11.49 9.35 19.94
N GLY A 134 11.21 10.61 19.60
CA GLY A 134 12.13 11.41 18.81
C GLY A 134 12.34 10.88 17.38
N GLU A 135 11.53 9.90 16.98
CA GLU A 135 11.46 9.47 15.60
C GLU A 135 10.90 10.65 14.80
N THR A 136 11.80 11.38 14.21
CA THR A 136 11.44 12.39 13.22
C THR A 136 10.85 11.61 12.07
N PHE A 137 9.56 11.75 11.86
CA PHE A 137 8.75 11.03 10.87
C PHE A 137 9.41 10.98 9.48
N PHE A 138 10.42 11.79 9.22
CA PHE A 138 10.79 12.19 7.88
C PHE A 138 12.25 12.62 7.76
N HIS A 139 13.17 12.01 8.48
CA HIS A 139 14.58 12.13 8.13
C HIS A 139 14.92 10.98 7.18
N PRO A 140 15.36 11.28 5.95
CA PRO A 140 16.04 10.27 5.16
C PRO A 140 17.22 9.74 6.01
N ALA A 141 17.42 8.43 6.01
CA ALA A 141 18.44 7.75 6.81
C ALA A 141 19.85 8.36 6.63
N ASP A 142 20.07 9.20 5.63
CA ASP A 142 21.37 9.70 5.19
C ASP A 142 21.58 11.22 5.36
N GLY A 143 20.59 11.95 5.92
CA GLY A 143 20.78 13.39 6.25
C GLY A 143 21.07 14.34 5.08
N ARG A 144 20.99 13.88 3.84
CA ARG A 144 21.30 14.67 2.64
C ARG A 144 20.05 15.04 1.88
N VAL A 145 19.43 16.12 2.30
CA VAL A 145 18.43 16.80 1.47
C VAL A 145 19.18 17.67 0.48
N ALA A 146 19.12 17.36 -0.79
CA ALA A 146 19.58 18.27 -1.83
C ALA A 146 18.65 19.49 -1.80
N ALA A 147 19.20 20.67 -1.55
CA ALA A 147 18.42 21.90 -1.51
C ALA A 147 17.67 22.09 -2.84
N GLY A 148 16.35 22.22 -2.78
CA GLY A 148 15.50 22.55 -3.92
C GLY A 148 14.68 21.41 -4.53
N VAL A 149 14.75 20.18 -4.01
CA VAL A 149 13.91 19.06 -4.48
C VAL A 149 12.84 18.76 -3.43
N ALA A 150 11.58 18.76 -3.85
CA ALA A 150 10.51 18.26 -3.00
C ALA A 150 10.71 16.77 -2.77
N GLU A 151 10.90 16.36 -1.53
CA GLU A 151 10.95 14.95 -1.16
C GLU A 151 9.55 14.50 -0.79
N GLU A 152 9.18 13.32 -1.23
CA GLU A 152 7.93 12.70 -0.86
C GLU A 152 8.12 11.23 -0.54
N GLY A 153 7.22 10.68 0.21
CA GLY A 153 7.26 9.27 0.55
C GLY A 153 6.07 8.80 1.36
N TRP A 154 6.17 7.53 1.69
CA TRP A 154 5.21 6.86 2.55
C TRP A 154 5.85 6.52 3.88
N TYR A 155 5.10 6.74 4.95
CA TYR A 155 5.46 6.28 6.27
C TYR A 155 4.38 5.31 6.77
N THR A 156 4.83 4.15 7.24
CA THR A 156 3.95 3.10 7.74
C THR A 156 4.23 2.90 9.23
N TYR A 157 3.21 2.95 10.04
CA TYR A 157 3.35 2.70 11.47
C TYR A 157 2.28 1.74 11.98
N TYR A 158 2.65 1.00 13.03
CA TYR A 158 1.78 0.03 13.68
C TYR A 158 1.32 0.61 15.02
N LEU A 159 0.02 0.81 15.17
CA LEU A 159 -0.62 1.10 16.43
C LEU A 159 -1.66 0.02 16.72
N ASN A 160 -1.99 -0.17 18.00
CA ASN A 160 -2.80 -1.23 18.63
C ASN A 160 -3.85 -1.95 17.76
N GLU A 161 -4.38 -1.33 16.74
CA GLU A 161 -5.48 -1.83 15.88
C GLU A 161 -5.08 -2.05 14.41
N GLY A 162 -3.82 -1.90 14.05
CA GLY A 162 -3.38 -2.17 12.67
C GLY A 162 -2.34 -1.22 12.11
N ILE A 163 -2.15 -1.35 10.79
CA ILE A 163 -1.23 -0.53 10.02
C ILE A 163 -1.92 0.79 9.67
N SER A 164 -1.24 1.90 9.91
CA SER A 164 -1.61 3.22 9.40
C SER A 164 -0.60 3.69 8.37
N PHE A 165 -1.08 4.37 7.36
CA PHE A 165 -0.29 4.89 6.26
C PHE A 165 -0.33 6.40 6.28
N ILE A 166 0.83 7.03 6.18
CA ILE A 166 0.97 8.47 5.99
C ILE A 166 1.71 8.70 4.69
N PHE A 167 1.09 9.44 3.77
CA PHE A 167 1.79 10.07 2.66
C PHE A 167 2.31 11.42 3.11
N TRP A 168 3.55 11.78 2.72
CA TRP A 168 4.13 13.06 3.08
C TRP A 168 4.97 13.65 1.95
N ARG A 169 5.07 14.97 1.94
CA ARG A 169 5.93 15.74 1.05
C ARG A 169 6.59 16.87 1.82
N ARG A 170 7.90 17.02 1.60
CA ARG A 170 8.70 18.12 2.15
C ARG A 170 8.87 19.18 1.08
N TYR A 171 8.76 20.42 1.49
CA TYR A 171 8.90 21.58 0.63
C TYR A 171 10.25 22.28 0.81
N PRO A 172 10.69 23.12 -0.16
CA PRO A 172 12.03 23.73 -0.15
C PRO A 172 12.39 24.55 1.09
N GLY A 173 11.40 25.09 1.79
CA GLY A 173 11.58 25.81 3.06
C GLY A 173 11.82 24.90 4.27
N GLY A 174 11.72 23.57 4.08
CA GLY A 174 11.84 22.58 5.14
C GLY A 174 10.49 22.20 5.78
N GLU A 175 9.41 22.83 5.38
CA GLU A 175 8.06 22.49 5.81
C GLU A 175 7.66 21.13 5.28
N LEU A 176 6.77 20.47 6.01
CA LEU A 176 6.27 19.17 5.66
C LEU A 176 4.74 19.16 5.73
N VAL A 177 4.12 18.71 4.65
CA VAL A 177 2.67 18.44 4.62
C VAL A 177 2.47 16.96 4.42
N GLY A 178 1.59 16.34 5.22
CA GLY A 178 1.28 14.94 5.08
C GLY A 178 -0.21 14.66 5.26
N ALA A 179 -0.61 13.50 4.78
CA ALA A 179 -1.98 12.99 4.86
C ALA A 179 -1.99 11.58 5.44
N GLU A 180 -2.74 11.37 6.52
CA GLU A 180 -3.08 10.03 7.00
C GLU A 180 -4.15 9.43 6.07
N VAL A 181 -3.88 8.23 5.59
CA VAL A 181 -4.69 7.56 4.57
C VAL A 181 -5.63 6.55 5.22
N ASP A 182 -6.88 6.55 4.78
CA ASP A 182 -7.83 5.51 5.17
C ASP A 182 -7.41 4.16 4.58
N ARG A 183 -7.00 3.26 5.46
CA ARG A 183 -6.58 1.91 5.10
C ARG A 183 -7.68 1.13 4.37
N LEU A 184 -8.94 1.28 4.79
CA LEU A 184 -10.05 0.55 4.18
C LEU A 184 -10.32 1.05 2.78
N ALA A 185 -10.28 2.38 2.57
CA ALA A 185 -10.44 2.97 1.24
C ALA A 185 -9.27 2.59 0.31
N LEU A 186 -8.04 2.54 0.83
CA LEU A 186 -6.88 2.09 0.07
C LEU A 186 -6.99 0.62 -0.32
N LEU A 187 -7.30 -0.27 0.65
CA LEU A 187 -7.48 -1.70 0.41
C LEU A 187 -8.66 -1.99 -0.53
N ALA A 188 -9.78 -1.27 -0.39
CA ALA A 188 -10.91 -1.42 -1.30
C ALA A 188 -10.52 -1.09 -2.75
N GLY A 189 -9.68 -0.08 -2.96
CA GLY A 189 -9.11 0.22 -4.27
C GLY A 189 -8.26 -0.91 -4.84
N ILE A 190 -7.39 -1.51 -4.01
CA ILE A 190 -6.55 -2.64 -4.40
C ILE A 190 -7.40 -3.89 -4.69
N VAL A 191 -8.36 -4.19 -3.81
CA VAL A 191 -9.25 -5.36 -3.96
C VAL A 191 -10.11 -5.24 -5.21
N GLY A 192 -10.53 -4.02 -5.58
CA GLY A 192 -11.28 -3.78 -6.82
C GLY A 192 -10.53 -4.16 -8.10
N GLU A 193 -9.20 -4.17 -8.07
CA GLU A 193 -8.35 -4.58 -9.20
C GLU A 193 -8.04 -6.09 -9.22
N LEU A 194 -8.35 -6.79 -8.14
CA LEU A 194 -8.17 -8.25 -8.14
C LEU A 194 -9.19 -8.89 -9.08
N PRO A 195 -8.82 -9.99 -9.74
CA PRO A 195 -9.73 -10.72 -10.62
C PRO A 195 -11.01 -11.08 -9.85
N GLN A 196 -12.15 -10.61 -10.31
CA GLN A 196 -13.42 -11.03 -9.74
C GLN A 196 -13.83 -12.34 -10.40
N THR A 197 -14.20 -13.33 -9.61
CA THR A 197 -14.77 -14.57 -10.16
C THR A 197 -16.19 -14.31 -10.58
N ASP A 198 -16.49 -14.47 -11.85
CA ASP A 198 -17.87 -14.63 -12.25
C ASP A 198 -18.44 -15.84 -11.50
N PRO A 199 -19.63 -15.74 -10.88
CA PRO A 199 -20.28 -16.88 -10.24
C PRO A 199 -20.45 -18.11 -11.17
N ALA A 200 -20.52 -17.88 -12.48
CA ALA A 200 -20.55 -18.94 -13.49
C ALA A 200 -19.18 -19.67 -13.63
N ASP A 201 -18.06 -18.96 -13.46
CA ASP A 201 -16.72 -19.55 -13.48
C ASP A 201 -16.30 -20.11 -12.11
N ALA A 202 -17.08 -19.88 -11.08
CA ALA A 202 -16.79 -20.35 -9.71
C ALA A 202 -16.75 -21.89 -9.59
N ALA A 203 -17.33 -22.61 -10.55
CA ALA A 203 -17.23 -24.07 -10.63
C ALA A 203 -15.82 -24.54 -11.08
N GLN A 204 -15.01 -23.65 -11.68
CA GLN A 204 -13.66 -23.94 -12.16
C GLN A 204 -12.57 -23.40 -11.22
N ALA A 205 -12.94 -22.67 -10.17
CA ALA A 205 -11.99 -22.00 -9.30
C ALA A 205 -11.48 -22.92 -8.17
N GLU A 206 -10.74 -23.96 -8.51
CA GLU A 206 -9.82 -24.65 -7.59
C GLU A 206 -8.57 -23.80 -7.29
N THR A 207 -8.69 -22.46 -7.43
CA THR A 207 -7.57 -21.55 -7.22
C THR A 207 -7.93 -20.50 -6.15
N SER A 208 -6.93 -20.09 -5.40
CA SER A 208 -7.05 -18.94 -4.51
C SER A 208 -5.89 -17.97 -4.71
N VAL A 209 -6.17 -16.67 -4.61
CA VAL A 209 -5.16 -15.60 -4.57
C VAL A 209 -5.18 -15.00 -3.18
N ARG A 210 -4.00 -14.82 -2.60
CA ARG A 210 -3.84 -14.25 -1.25
C ARG A 210 -2.95 -13.02 -1.32
N LEU A 211 -3.40 -11.94 -0.72
CA LEU A 211 -2.56 -10.81 -0.40
C LEU A 211 -2.05 -10.99 1.02
N LEU A 212 -0.75 -11.04 1.20
CA LEU A 212 -0.11 -11.28 2.49
C LEU A 212 0.59 -10.00 2.97
N ASP A 213 0.65 -9.81 4.28
CA ASP A 213 1.53 -8.82 4.88
C ASP A 213 3.00 -9.28 4.86
N THR A 214 3.90 -8.42 5.30
CA THR A 214 5.34 -8.74 5.39
C THR A 214 5.67 -9.88 6.35
N LYS A 215 4.73 -10.30 7.20
CA LYS A 215 4.85 -11.44 8.12
C LYS A 215 4.21 -12.72 7.56
N GLY A 216 3.68 -12.66 6.33
CA GLY A 216 3.00 -13.78 5.68
C GLY A 216 1.56 -13.99 6.14
N LYS A 217 0.99 -13.06 6.93
CA LYS A 217 -0.41 -13.14 7.36
C LYS A 217 -1.32 -12.65 6.24
N PRO A 218 -2.39 -13.37 5.90
CA PRO A 218 -3.30 -12.94 4.85
C PRO A 218 -4.06 -11.67 5.26
N ILE A 219 -3.91 -10.63 4.44
CA ILE A 219 -4.69 -9.39 4.49
C ILE A 219 -6.00 -9.57 3.75
N TYR A 220 -5.94 -10.32 2.63
CA TYR A 220 -7.10 -10.61 1.78
C TYR A 220 -6.94 -11.97 1.12
N ILE A 221 -8.04 -12.72 1.01
CA ILE A 221 -8.12 -14.03 0.35
C ILE A 221 -9.25 -13.97 -0.66
N TRP A 222 -8.94 -14.31 -1.90
CA TRP A 222 -9.90 -14.44 -2.97
C TRP A 222 -9.89 -15.87 -3.54
N GLY A 223 -11.06 -16.39 -3.88
CA GLY A 223 -11.26 -17.75 -4.36
C GLY A 223 -11.81 -18.70 -3.30
N ARG A 224 -12.41 -19.79 -3.76
CA ARG A 224 -13.05 -20.79 -2.87
C ARG A 224 -12.07 -21.85 -2.35
N TYR A 225 -10.95 -22.03 -3.03
CA TYR A 225 -9.99 -23.02 -2.61
C TYR A 225 -9.29 -22.59 -1.31
N GLN A 226 -9.40 -23.43 -0.31
CA GLN A 226 -8.69 -23.27 0.95
C GLN A 226 -7.58 -24.32 1.02
N PRO A 227 -6.35 -24.00 0.59
CA PRO A 227 -5.25 -24.93 0.66
C PRO A 227 -4.93 -25.29 2.12
N PRO A 228 -4.54 -26.53 2.40
CA PRO A 228 -4.03 -26.89 3.70
C PRO A 228 -2.76 -26.07 4.02
N GLU A 229 -2.49 -25.83 5.31
CA GLU A 229 -1.36 -25.00 5.76
C GLU A 229 0.01 -25.46 5.24
N SER A 230 0.14 -26.76 4.94
CA SER A 230 1.37 -27.34 4.39
C SER A 230 1.55 -27.11 2.90
N GLU A 231 0.53 -26.63 2.20
CA GLU A 231 0.59 -26.45 0.75
C GLU A 231 1.34 -25.17 0.38
N ARG A 232 2.36 -25.34 -0.45
CA ARG A 232 3.12 -24.20 -0.97
C ARG A 232 2.36 -23.51 -2.10
N PRO A 233 2.38 -22.18 -2.17
CA PRO A 233 1.78 -21.46 -3.29
C PRO A 233 2.44 -21.86 -4.61
N ALA A 234 1.65 -22.03 -5.66
CA ALA A 234 2.12 -22.36 -6.99
C ALA A 234 2.97 -21.24 -7.61
N ALA A 235 2.68 -19.99 -7.25
CA ALA A 235 3.48 -18.83 -7.63
C ALA A 235 3.36 -17.75 -6.53
N THR A 236 4.43 -16.98 -6.32
CA THR A 236 4.49 -15.84 -5.41
C THR A 236 5.16 -14.66 -6.10
N ARG A 237 4.71 -13.44 -5.76
CA ARG A 237 5.31 -12.19 -6.23
C ARG A 237 5.27 -11.17 -5.10
N ALA A 238 6.37 -10.44 -4.89
CA ALA A 238 6.39 -9.27 -4.03
C ALA A 238 5.80 -8.07 -4.79
N LEU A 239 4.96 -7.30 -4.10
CA LEU A 239 4.41 -6.02 -4.57
C LEU A 239 5.40 -4.89 -4.31
#